data_89fbc76ab47d67d1fce12fd18c857ff9
#
_entry.id   89fbc76ab47d67d1fce12fd18c857ff9
#
_cell.length_a   1.000
_cell.length_b   1.000
_cell.length_c   1.000
_cell.angle_alpha   90.00
_cell.angle_beta   90.00
_cell.angle_gamma   90.00
#
_symmetry.space_group_name_H-M   'P 1'
#
loop_
_entity.id
_entity.type
_entity.pdbx_description
1 polymer ?
#
loop_
_entity_poly.entity_id
_entity_poly.type
_entity_poly.pdbx_seq_one_letter_code
_entity_poly.pdbx_strand_id
1 'polypeptide(L)'
;IRDSIKAIDAKDIGAVNTRLADAKLDIKAIERSYDIREENGRRTATPRENPILTGMDDPAGELDRLRARVEQLNAEYARYTAEAGRLREQQGRDTLVYALGDGERKETGMDKIVYGYQPNDLGFFGKCGVFLHNLYHFIMDDPREANTEGGIFPAIFGTFIMTLLMSALVTPVGVIGAIYLREYARQGALVQAVRICVNNLAGVPSIVFGVFGLGFFVYYLGGTIDELFYWKKLAVDNTPTFGTSGILWASLTLALMTLPVVIVSTE
;
A
#
# COMPACT_ATOMS: atom_id res chain seq x y z
N ILE A 1 -7.77 -26.05 0.19
CA ILE A 1 -7.85 -25.42 -1.14
C ILE A 1 -7.81 -23.88 -1.02
N ARG A 2 -8.68 -23.24 -0.23
CA ARG A 2 -8.71 -21.77 -0.07
C ARG A 2 -7.37 -21.21 0.39
N ASP A 3 -6.73 -21.80 1.39
CA ASP A 3 -5.44 -21.32 1.90
C ASP A 3 -4.32 -21.53 0.88
N SER A 4 -4.39 -22.62 0.11
CA SER A 4 -3.45 -22.86 -1.00
C SER A 4 -3.61 -21.82 -2.10
N ILE A 5 -4.84 -21.45 -2.48
CA ILE A 5 -5.10 -20.39 -3.45
C ILE A 5 -4.56 -19.04 -2.95
N LYS A 6 -4.84 -18.68 -1.68
CA LYS A 6 -4.31 -17.44 -1.07
C LYS A 6 -2.78 -17.41 -1.04
N ALA A 7 -2.13 -18.55 -0.76
CA ALA A 7 -0.68 -18.64 -0.76
C ALA A 7 -0.10 -18.43 -2.16
N ILE A 8 -0.68 -19.06 -3.19
CA ILE A 8 -0.26 -18.88 -4.58
C ILE A 8 -0.46 -17.43 -5.02
N ASP A 9 -1.65 -16.85 -4.78
CA ASP A 9 -1.96 -15.48 -5.19
C ASP A 9 -1.03 -14.45 -4.50
N ALA A 10 -0.87 -14.53 -3.18
CA ALA A 10 -0.13 -13.53 -2.42
C ALA A 10 1.39 -13.70 -2.52
N LYS A 11 1.90 -14.93 -2.45
CA LYS A 11 3.33 -15.19 -2.38
C LYS A 11 3.95 -15.43 -3.75
N ASP A 12 3.40 -16.36 -4.51
CA ASP A 12 4.04 -16.79 -5.76
C ASP A 12 3.74 -15.81 -6.89
N ILE A 13 2.48 -15.50 -7.14
CA ILE A 13 2.08 -14.54 -8.18
C ILE A 13 2.58 -13.13 -7.84
N GLY A 14 2.49 -12.70 -6.58
CA GLY A 14 2.98 -11.40 -6.13
C GLY A 14 4.50 -11.24 -6.35
N ALA A 15 5.30 -12.26 -6.01
CA ALA A 15 6.74 -12.23 -6.20
C ALA A 15 7.15 -12.21 -7.69
N VAL A 16 6.45 -12.97 -8.54
CA VAL A 16 6.70 -12.98 -9.99
C VAL A 16 6.32 -11.63 -10.59
N ASN A 17 5.18 -11.04 -10.20
CA ASN A 17 4.76 -9.72 -10.69
C ASN A 17 5.77 -8.62 -10.35
N THR A 18 6.34 -8.64 -9.15
CA THR A 18 7.38 -7.66 -8.76
C THR A 18 8.61 -7.79 -9.65
N ARG A 19 9.14 -9.01 -9.84
CA ARG A 19 10.29 -9.26 -10.70
C ARG A 19 10.02 -8.90 -12.16
N LEU A 20 8.80 -9.13 -12.63
CA LEU A 20 8.37 -8.80 -13.98
C LEU A 20 8.28 -7.30 -14.20
N ALA A 21 7.77 -6.55 -13.20
CA ALA A 21 7.73 -5.10 -13.22
C ALA A 21 9.15 -4.50 -13.26
N ASP A 22 10.07 -5.01 -12.43
CA ASP A 22 11.48 -4.57 -12.41
C ASP A 22 12.16 -4.83 -13.74
N ALA A 23 12.03 -6.05 -14.31
CA ALA A 23 12.62 -6.38 -15.61
C ALA A 23 12.05 -5.52 -16.75
N LYS A 24 10.75 -5.24 -16.75
CA LYS A 24 10.11 -4.34 -17.73
C LYS A 24 10.59 -2.89 -17.56
N LEU A 25 10.81 -2.45 -16.33
CA LEU A 25 11.36 -1.13 -16.05
C LEU A 25 12.78 -0.99 -16.62
N ASP A 26 13.62 -2.03 -16.46
CA ASP A 26 14.98 -2.06 -16.98
C ASP A 26 15.00 -2.06 -18.51
N ILE A 27 14.13 -2.84 -19.15
CA ILE A 27 13.95 -2.83 -20.60
C ILE A 27 13.62 -1.41 -21.09
N LYS A 28 12.59 -0.78 -20.53
CA LYS A 28 12.20 0.57 -20.92
C LYS A 28 13.31 1.59 -20.68
N ALA A 29 14.09 1.45 -19.60
CA ALA A 29 15.22 2.33 -19.33
C ALA A 29 16.30 2.22 -20.40
N ILE A 30 16.62 1.00 -20.85
CA ILE A 30 17.57 0.78 -21.96
C ILE A 30 17.00 1.32 -23.28
N GLU A 31 15.76 1.02 -23.64
CA GLU A 31 15.12 1.48 -24.87
C GLU A 31 15.00 3.02 -24.95
N ARG A 32 14.86 3.70 -23.80
CA ARG A 32 14.87 5.15 -23.74
C ARG A 32 16.26 5.76 -23.77
N SER A 33 17.27 5.01 -23.37
CA SER A 33 18.67 5.48 -23.31
C SER A 33 19.44 5.25 -24.59
N TYR A 34 19.11 4.18 -25.33
CA TYR A 34 19.85 3.77 -26.51
C TYR A 34 18.94 3.55 -27.71
N ASP A 35 19.42 3.95 -28.88
CA ASP A 35 18.84 3.58 -30.18
C ASP A 35 19.55 2.31 -30.67
N ILE A 36 18.85 1.17 -30.62
CA ILE A 36 19.38 -0.15 -30.96
C ILE A 36 18.93 -0.48 -32.38
N ARG A 37 19.89 -0.54 -33.32
CA ARG A 37 19.66 -0.88 -34.72
C ARG A 37 20.43 -2.16 -35.08
N GLU A 38 19.84 -2.93 -35.96
CA GLU A 38 20.46 -4.14 -36.54
C GLU A 38 20.88 -3.81 -37.97
N GLU A 39 22.22 -3.73 -38.21
CA GLU A 39 22.81 -3.55 -39.52
C GLU A 39 23.76 -4.71 -39.82
N ASN A 40 23.54 -5.38 -40.94
CA ASN A 40 24.38 -6.50 -41.41
C ASN A 40 24.60 -7.62 -40.39
N GLY A 41 23.56 -7.98 -39.60
CA GLY A 41 23.65 -9.01 -38.58
C GLY A 41 24.44 -8.60 -37.32
N ARG A 42 24.85 -7.36 -37.22
CA ARG A 42 25.40 -6.74 -35.97
C ARG A 42 24.42 -5.73 -35.39
N ARG A 43 24.19 -5.87 -34.10
CA ARG A 43 23.39 -4.88 -33.36
C ARG A 43 24.31 -3.80 -32.83
N THR A 44 24.03 -2.57 -33.22
CA THR A 44 24.71 -1.37 -32.73
C THR A 44 23.76 -0.58 -31.83
N ALA A 45 24.24 -0.17 -30.67
CA ALA A 45 23.51 0.64 -29.71
C ALA A 45 24.17 2.02 -29.63
N THR A 46 23.44 3.06 -30.01
CA THR A 46 23.91 4.45 -29.91
C THR A 46 23.16 5.16 -28.80
N PRO A 47 23.86 5.87 -27.88
CA PRO A 47 23.18 6.65 -26.84
C PRO A 47 22.31 7.74 -27.48
N ARG A 48 21.11 7.94 -26.91
CA ARG A 48 20.22 9.03 -27.30
C ARG A 48 20.70 10.34 -26.72
N GLU A 49 20.13 11.48 -27.14
CA GLU A 49 20.52 12.83 -26.74
C GLU A 49 20.44 13.08 -25.23
N ASN A 50 19.46 12.45 -24.54
CA ASN A 50 19.31 12.49 -23.07
C ASN A 50 19.09 11.07 -22.51
N PRO A 51 20.14 10.26 -22.38
CA PRO A 51 19.99 8.88 -21.93
C PRO A 51 19.68 8.83 -20.42
N ILE A 52 18.76 7.95 -20.02
CA ILE A 52 18.48 7.64 -18.61
C ILE A 52 19.63 6.84 -17.99
N LEU A 53 20.21 5.92 -18.79
CA LEU A 53 21.35 5.10 -18.41
C LEU A 53 22.55 5.46 -19.30
N THR A 54 23.73 5.60 -18.67
CA THR A 54 24.98 5.93 -19.36
C THR A 54 26.04 4.89 -19.02
N GLY A 55 26.99 4.68 -19.95
CA GLY A 55 28.19 3.85 -19.70
C GLY A 55 27.92 2.34 -19.69
N MET A 56 26.90 1.85 -20.41
CA MET A 56 26.64 0.43 -20.56
C MET A 56 27.48 -0.14 -21.70
N ASP A 57 28.26 -1.20 -21.43
CA ASP A 57 29.18 -1.78 -22.42
C ASP A 57 28.44 -2.51 -23.56
N ASP A 58 27.37 -3.25 -23.25
CA ASP A 58 26.57 -4.01 -24.22
C ASP A 58 25.05 -3.83 -23.95
N PRO A 59 24.45 -2.69 -24.34
CA PRO A 59 23.02 -2.46 -24.14
C PRO A 59 22.13 -3.43 -24.92
N ALA A 60 22.55 -3.86 -26.10
CA ALA A 60 21.77 -4.78 -26.95
C ALA A 60 21.71 -6.18 -26.35
N GLY A 61 22.86 -6.71 -25.90
CA GLY A 61 22.92 -8.01 -25.23
C GLY A 61 22.18 -8.03 -23.91
N GLU A 62 22.23 -6.95 -23.14
CA GLU A 62 21.48 -6.85 -21.89
C GLU A 62 19.96 -6.77 -22.13
N LEU A 63 19.54 -6.07 -23.18
CA LEU A 63 18.13 -6.01 -23.59
C LEU A 63 17.61 -7.41 -23.95
N ASP A 64 18.39 -8.21 -24.68
CA ASP A 64 18.00 -9.58 -25.04
C ASP A 64 17.91 -10.50 -23.81
N ARG A 65 18.85 -10.38 -22.88
CA ARG A 65 18.80 -11.11 -21.59
C ARG A 65 17.55 -10.75 -20.78
N LEU A 66 17.23 -9.48 -20.68
CA LEU A 66 16.05 -9.02 -19.97
C LEU A 66 14.75 -9.47 -20.63
N ARG A 67 14.68 -9.44 -21.98
CA ARG A 67 13.53 -9.95 -22.72
C ARG A 67 13.33 -11.45 -22.52
N ALA A 68 14.40 -12.24 -22.59
CA ALA A 68 14.36 -13.67 -22.29
C ALA A 68 13.90 -13.93 -20.84
N ARG A 69 14.36 -13.10 -19.89
CA ARG A 69 13.91 -13.19 -18.50
C ARG A 69 12.43 -12.84 -18.34
N VAL A 70 11.93 -11.83 -19.03
CA VAL A 70 10.50 -11.48 -19.04
C VAL A 70 9.66 -12.62 -19.59
N GLU A 71 10.14 -13.31 -20.64
CA GLU A 71 9.46 -14.48 -21.21
C GLU A 71 9.39 -15.63 -20.20
N GLN A 72 10.50 -15.93 -19.51
CA GLN A 72 10.53 -16.92 -18.43
C GLN A 72 9.58 -16.58 -17.30
N LEU A 73 9.58 -15.32 -16.84
CA LEU A 73 8.69 -14.85 -15.78
C LEU A 73 7.22 -14.89 -16.21
N ASN A 74 6.91 -14.57 -17.47
CA ASN A 74 5.54 -14.70 -18.00
C ASN A 74 5.08 -16.17 -18.04
N ALA A 75 5.97 -17.11 -18.38
CA ALA A 75 5.67 -18.55 -18.36
C ALA A 75 5.43 -19.03 -16.90
N GLU A 76 6.24 -18.56 -15.96
CA GLU A 76 6.07 -18.83 -14.52
C GLU A 76 4.73 -18.25 -13.99
N TYR A 77 4.41 -17.02 -14.34
CA TYR A 77 3.14 -16.37 -14.04
C TYR A 77 1.93 -17.16 -14.60
N ALA A 78 2.01 -17.58 -15.87
CA ALA A 78 0.96 -18.36 -16.50
C ALA A 78 0.75 -19.72 -15.81
N ARG A 79 1.84 -20.35 -15.34
CA ARG A 79 1.78 -21.61 -14.58
C ARG A 79 1.05 -21.42 -13.24
N TYR A 80 1.41 -20.41 -12.43
CA TYR A 80 0.76 -20.16 -11.16
C TYR A 80 -0.70 -19.74 -11.33
N THR A 81 -1.01 -18.92 -12.32
CA THR A 81 -2.40 -18.55 -12.63
C THR A 81 -3.25 -19.73 -13.08
N ALA A 82 -2.68 -20.65 -13.87
CA ALA A 82 -3.36 -21.88 -14.27
C ALA A 82 -3.60 -22.82 -13.08
N GLU A 83 -2.64 -22.92 -12.17
CA GLU A 83 -2.76 -23.72 -10.96
C GLU A 83 -3.83 -23.14 -10.02
N ALA A 84 -3.79 -21.83 -9.76
CA ALA A 84 -4.83 -21.13 -8.99
C ALA A 84 -6.21 -21.28 -9.64
N GLY A 85 -6.30 -21.19 -10.98
CA GLY A 85 -7.52 -21.39 -11.74
C GLY A 85 -8.11 -22.79 -11.58
N ARG A 86 -7.25 -23.83 -11.64
CA ARG A 86 -7.69 -25.22 -11.40
C ARG A 86 -8.23 -25.43 -9.99
N LEU A 87 -7.56 -24.86 -9.00
CA LEU A 87 -8.00 -24.95 -7.61
C LEU A 87 -9.33 -24.22 -7.38
N ARG A 88 -9.53 -23.06 -8.01
CA ARG A 88 -10.81 -22.33 -7.97
C ARG A 88 -11.92 -23.13 -8.66
N GLU A 89 -11.66 -23.73 -9.80
CA GLU A 89 -12.62 -24.60 -10.50
C GLU A 89 -12.99 -25.81 -9.64
N GLN A 90 -12.02 -26.44 -8.98
CA GLN A 90 -12.29 -27.54 -8.06
C GLN A 90 -13.15 -27.11 -6.87
N GLN A 91 -12.90 -25.90 -6.34
CA GLN A 91 -13.68 -25.35 -5.23
C GLN A 91 -15.10 -24.97 -5.64
N GLY A 92 -15.33 -24.54 -6.88
CA GLY A 92 -16.62 -24.12 -7.40
C GLY A 92 -17.48 -25.24 -7.99
N ARG A 93 -16.96 -26.49 -8.06
CA ARG A 93 -17.71 -27.63 -8.65
C ARG A 93 -18.95 -28.04 -7.84
N ASP A 94 -18.87 -27.93 -6.53
CA ASP A 94 -19.94 -28.34 -5.65
C ASP A 94 -20.84 -27.14 -5.33
N THR A 95 -22.14 -27.33 -5.46
CA THR A 95 -23.16 -26.35 -5.11
C THR A 95 -24.01 -26.86 -3.94
N LEU A 96 -24.31 -25.97 -2.99
CA LEU A 96 -25.27 -26.22 -1.94
C LEU A 96 -26.64 -25.72 -2.37
N VAL A 97 -27.61 -26.63 -2.44
CA VAL A 97 -29.02 -26.29 -2.69
C VAL A 97 -29.74 -26.24 -1.34
N TYR A 98 -30.32 -25.11 -1.00
CA TYR A 98 -31.08 -24.95 0.24
C TYR A 98 -32.42 -24.27 -0.03
N ALA A 99 -33.42 -24.57 0.83
CA ALA A 99 -34.71 -23.94 0.76
C ALA A 99 -34.82 -22.80 1.76
N LEU A 100 -35.29 -21.64 1.31
CA LEU A 100 -35.65 -20.53 2.18
C LEU A 100 -36.98 -20.82 2.92
N GLY A 101 -37.26 -20.04 3.96
CA GLY A 101 -38.51 -20.20 4.74
C GLY A 101 -39.79 -19.95 3.96
N ASP A 102 -39.73 -19.32 2.80
CA ASP A 102 -40.81 -19.12 1.83
C ASP A 102 -40.96 -20.29 0.83
N GLY A 103 -40.08 -21.30 0.92
CA GLY A 103 -40.07 -22.49 0.05
C GLY A 103 -39.29 -22.29 -1.25
N GLU A 104 -38.73 -21.12 -1.51
CA GLU A 104 -37.86 -20.90 -2.66
C GLU A 104 -36.53 -21.65 -2.50
N ARG A 105 -36.11 -22.37 -3.54
CA ARG A 105 -34.82 -23.05 -3.56
C ARG A 105 -33.74 -22.13 -4.13
N LYS A 106 -32.68 -21.96 -3.36
CA LYS A 106 -31.46 -21.23 -3.81
C LYS A 106 -30.28 -22.19 -3.92
N GLU A 107 -29.47 -21.92 -4.94
CA GLU A 107 -28.20 -22.60 -5.18
C GLU A 107 -27.07 -21.63 -4.90
N THR A 108 -26.09 -22.10 -4.10
CA THR A 108 -24.88 -21.31 -3.80
C THR A 108 -23.67 -22.19 -3.96
N GLY A 109 -22.67 -21.73 -4.69
CA GLY A 109 -21.40 -22.45 -4.83
C GLY A 109 -20.71 -22.61 -3.48
N MET A 110 -20.08 -23.76 -3.25
CA MET A 110 -19.32 -24.03 -2.03
C MET A 110 -18.14 -23.08 -1.83
N ASP A 111 -17.65 -22.46 -2.91
CA ASP A 111 -16.62 -21.42 -2.91
C ASP A 111 -17.04 -20.14 -2.17
N LYS A 112 -18.34 -19.83 -2.19
CA LYS A 112 -18.92 -18.65 -1.54
C LYS A 112 -19.26 -18.88 -0.07
N ILE A 113 -19.37 -20.15 0.37
CA ILE A 113 -19.73 -20.50 1.74
C ILE A 113 -18.47 -20.44 2.61
N VAL A 114 -18.51 -19.60 3.63
CA VAL A 114 -17.40 -19.43 4.58
C VAL A 114 -17.57 -20.34 5.77
N TYR A 115 -18.76 -20.32 6.37
CA TYR A 115 -19.20 -21.21 7.45
C TYR A 115 -20.73 -21.26 7.49
N GLY A 116 -21.27 -22.32 8.11
CA GLY A 116 -22.69 -22.48 8.31
C GLY A 116 -22.96 -22.93 9.74
N TYR A 117 -24.10 -22.53 10.29
CA TYR A 117 -24.60 -22.99 11.60
C TYR A 117 -26.12 -23.08 11.59
N GLN A 118 -26.64 -23.90 12.49
CA GLN A 118 -28.08 -24.08 12.64
C GLN A 118 -28.58 -23.28 13.87
N PRO A 119 -29.10 -22.05 13.68
CA PRO A 119 -29.44 -21.17 14.81
C PRO A 119 -30.57 -21.70 15.70
N ASN A 120 -31.45 -22.54 15.17
CA ASN A 120 -32.61 -23.07 15.90
C ASN A 120 -32.24 -24.19 16.88
N ASP A 121 -31.15 -24.92 16.60
CA ASP A 121 -30.68 -26.02 17.45
C ASP A 121 -29.72 -25.56 18.55
N LEU A 122 -29.38 -24.26 18.56
CA LEU A 122 -28.46 -23.71 19.53
C LEU A 122 -29.18 -23.19 20.78
N GLY A 123 -28.78 -23.72 21.95
CA GLY A 123 -29.10 -23.12 23.23
C GLY A 123 -28.45 -21.75 23.46
N PHE A 124 -28.75 -21.09 24.57
CA PHE A 124 -28.24 -19.78 24.91
C PHE A 124 -26.70 -19.66 24.79
N PHE A 125 -25.96 -20.59 25.38
CA PHE A 125 -24.50 -20.62 25.33
C PHE A 125 -23.97 -20.87 23.91
N GLY A 126 -24.66 -21.69 23.11
CA GLY A 126 -24.31 -21.90 21.70
C GLY A 126 -24.47 -20.62 20.87
N LYS A 127 -25.56 -19.88 21.11
CA LYS A 127 -25.77 -18.56 20.44
C LYS A 127 -24.71 -17.53 20.83
N CYS A 128 -24.32 -17.48 22.11
CA CYS A 128 -23.20 -16.64 22.56
C CYS A 128 -21.90 -17.07 21.90
N GLY A 129 -21.64 -18.37 21.76
CA GLY A 129 -20.45 -18.87 21.07
C GLY A 129 -20.38 -18.45 19.60
N VAL A 130 -21.48 -18.57 18.86
CA VAL A 130 -21.58 -18.10 17.47
C VAL A 130 -21.40 -16.59 17.37
N PHE A 131 -21.98 -15.82 18.29
CA PHE A 131 -21.81 -14.38 18.32
C PHE A 131 -20.33 -13.98 18.50
N LEU A 132 -19.64 -14.60 19.45
CA LEU A 132 -18.22 -14.33 19.69
C LEU A 132 -17.34 -14.78 18.51
N HIS A 133 -17.68 -15.91 17.89
CA HIS A 133 -17.02 -16.38 16.69
C HIS A 133 -17.16 -15.38 15.52
N ASN A 134 -18.39 -14.92 15.29
CA ASN A 134 -18.65 -13.92 14.25
C ASN A 134 -17.97 -12.58 14.53
N LEU A 135 -17.96 -12.16 15.80
CA LEU A 135 -17.27 -10.95 16.22
C LEU A 135 -15.76 -11.05 16.00
N TYR A 136 -15.17 -12.22 16.33
CA TYR A 136 -13.76 -12.48 16.07
C TYR A 136 -13.44 -12.40 14.58
N HIS A 137 -14.22 -13.06 13.73
CA HIS A 137 -14.03 -13.02 12.28
C HIS A 137 -14.26 -11.62 11.69
N PHE A 138 -15.24 -10.89 12.19
CA PHE A 138 -15.45 -9.49 11.79
C PHE A 138 -14.24 -8.60 12.10
N ILE A 139 -13.59 -8.80 13.23
CA ILE A 139 -12.43 -7.99 13.63
C ILE A 139 -11.15 -8.46 12.91
N MET A 140 -10.95 -9.79 12.74
CA MET A 140 -9.66 -10.38 12.36
C MET A 140 -9.55 -10.81 10.90
N ASP A 141 -10.68 -10.93 10.18
CA ASP A 141 -10.65 -11.34 8.78
C ASP A 141 -10.35 -10.16 7.84
N ASP A 142 -9.89 -10.50 6.64
CA ASP A 142 -9.75 -9.55 5.54
C ASP A 142 -11.13 -9.18 4.95
N PRO A 143 -11.29 -7.98 4.41
CA PRO A 143 -12.49 -7.58 3.69
C PRO A 143 -12.66 -8.42 2.42
N ARG A 144 -13.91 -8.62 2.02
CA ARG A 144 -14.33 -9.35 0.82
C ARG A 144 -15.22 -8.46 -0.04
N GLU A 145 -15.37 -8.83 -1.30
CA GLU A 145 -16.30 -8.20 -2.27
C GLU A 145 -16.42 -6.67 -2.11
N ALA A 146 -15.39 -5.96 -2.58
CA ALA A 146 -15.32 -4.49 -2.56
C ALA A 146 -15.54 -3.86 -1.16
N ASN A 147 -15.09 -4.54 -0.09
CA ASN A 147 -15.19 -4.11 1.31
C ASN A 147 -16.64 -4.05 1.86
N THR A 148 -17.60 -4.71 1.22
CA THR A 148 -18.99 -4.79 1.70
C THR A 148 -19.21 -5.95 2.64
N GLU A 149 -18.38 -6.99 2.53
CA GLU A 149 -18.44 -8.20 3.35
C GLU A 149 -17.06 -8.55 3.92
N GLY A 150 -17.01 -9.43 4.91
CA GLY A 150 -15.78 -9.91 5.55
C GLY A 150 -15.42 -9.11 6.79
N GLY A 151 -14.14 -9.04 7.09
CA GLY A 151 -13.61 -8.38 8.28
C GLY A 151 -13.12 -6.96 8.01
N ILE A 152 -12.74 -6.29 9.10
CA ILE A 152 -12.24 -4.91 9.09
C ILE A 152 -10.79 -4.81 9.56
N PHE A 153 -10.08 -5.95 9.67
CA PHE A 153 -8.71 -6.00 10.19
C PHE A 153 -7.74 -5.02 9.51
N PRO A 154 -7.67 -4.91 8.17
CA PRO A 154 -6.74 -4.00 7.53
C PRO A 154 -7.01 -2.53 7.85
N ALA A 155 -8.28 -2.14 8.04
CA ALA A 155 -8.65 -0.78 8.43
C ALA A 155 -8.23 -0.50 9.89
N ILE A 156 -8.46 -1.45 10.81
CA ILE A 156 -8.01 -1.34 12.21
C ILE A 156 -6.49 -1.27 12.26
N PHE A 157 -5.80 -2.16 11.57
CA PHE A 157 -4.34 -2.22 11.53
C PHE A 157 -3.76 -0.93 10.92
N GLY A 158 -4.32 -0.46 9.82
CA GLY A 158 -3.88 0.78 9.16
C GLY A 158 -4.02 2.01 10.07
N THR A 159 -5.16 2.16 10.77
CA THR A 159 -5.37 3.26 11.71
C THR A 159 -4.47 3.15 12.94
N PHE A 160 -4.24 1.93 13.45
CA PHE A 160 -3.32 1.69 14.55
C PHE A 160 -1.88 2.09 14.19
N ILE A 161 -1.36 1.61 13.05
CA ILE A 161 -0.01 1.96 12.57
C ILE A 161 0.11 3.46 12.31
N MET A 162 -0.91 4.07 11.67
CA MET A 162 -0.92 5.51 11.41
C MET A 162 -0.85 6.32 12.72
N THR A 163 -1.63 5.93 13.74
CA THR A 163 -1.63 6.59 15.05
C THR A 163 -0.29 6.40 15.77
N LEU A 164 0.29 5.20 15.70
CA LEU A 164 1.57 4.90 16.32
C LEU A 164 2.69 5.72 15.66
N LEU A 165 2.74 5.77 14.34
CA LEU A 165 3.70 6.60 13.60
C LEU A 165 3.52 8.08 13.91
N MET A 166 2.28 8.59 13.89
CA MET A 166 1.98 9.96 14.29
C MET A 166 2.53 10.27 15.67
N SER A 167 2.22 9.43 16.67
CA SER A 167 2.64 9.62 18.06
C SER A 167 4.15 9.57 18.21
N ALA A 168 4.82 8.63 17.52
CA ALA A 168 6.28 8.51 17.54
C ALA A 168 6.98 9.73 16.94
N LEU A 169 6.35 10.38 15.96
CA LEU A 169 6.89 11.58 15.32
C LEU A 169 6.60 12.85 16.10
N VAL A 170 5.35 13.03 16.58
CA VAL A 170 4.94 14.29 17.22
C VAL A 170 5.46 14.42 18.65
N THR A 171 5.50 13.33 19.41
CA THR A 171 5.84 13.39 20.84
C THR A 171 7.26 13.92 21.09
N PRO A 172 8.33 13.40 20.44
CA PRO A 172 9.67 13.93 20.66
C PRO A 172 9.78 15.41 20.28
N VAL A 173 9.22 15.77 19.12
CA VAL A 173 9.30 17.14 18.60
C VAL A 173 8.53 18.11 19.49
N GLY A 174 7.29 17.74 19.87
CA GLY A 174 6.43 18.56 20.72
C GLY A 174 7.01 18.74 22.13
N VAL A 175 7.48 17.65 22.75
CA VAL A 175 8.08 17.71 24.10
C VAL A 175 9.35 18.53 24.12
N ILE A 176 10.28 18.31 23.15
CA ILE A 176 11.51 19.10 23.05
C ILE A 176 11.18 20.58 22.81
N GLY A 177 10.22 20.86 21.92
CA GLY A 177 9.73 22.22 21.64
C GLY A 177 9.17 22.91 22.90
N ALA A 178 8.31 22.22 23.66
CA ALA A 178 7.75 22.73 24.91
C ALA A 178 8.83 23.01 25.97
N ILE A 179 9.73 22.05 26.22
CA ILE A 179 10.84 22.22 27.16
C ILE A 179 11.71 23.40 26.74
N TYR A 180 12.04 23.50 25.45
CA TYR A 180 12.83 24.63 24.96
C TYR A 180 12.11 25.97 25.21
N LEU A 181 10.83 26.10 24.88
CA LEU A 181 10.06 27.33 25.08
C LEU A 181 9.91 27.72 26.55
N ARG A 182 9.85 26.73 27.44
CA ARG A 182 9.67 26.98 28.87
C ARG A 182 10.96 27.24 29.62
N GLU A 183 11.99 26.39 29.42
CA GLU A 183 13.19 26.37 30.25
C GLU A 183 14.39 27.10 29.62
N TYR A 184 14.55 27.02 28.31
CA TYR A 184 15.75 27.49 27.62
C TYR A 184 15.55 28.83 26.89
N ALA A 185 14.36 29.10 26.36
CA ALA A 185 14.12 30.30 25.58
C ALA A 185 14.05 31.54 26.49
N ARG A 186 14.77 32.60 26.13
CA ARG A 186 14.65 33.89 26.83
C ARG A 186 13.24 34.45 26.68
N GLN A 187 12.56 34.60 27.81
CA GLN A 187 11.20 35.11 27.82
C GLN A 187 11.17 36.54 27.26
N GLY A 188 10.44 36.74 26.19
CA GLY A 188 10.34 38.02 25.48
C GLY A 188 9.28 37.97 24.38
N ALA A 189 9.23 39.01 23.57
CA ALA A 189 8.23 39.19 22.52
C ALA A 189 8.25 38.03 21.48
N LEU A 190 9.40 37.47 21.17
CA LEU A 190 9.52 36.38 20.21
C LEU A 190 8.90 35.08 20.76
N VAL A 191 9.21 34.70 22.01
CA VAL A 191 8.62 33.50 22.64
C VAL A 191 7.11 33.66 22.80
N GLN A 192 6.66 34.87 23.17
CA GLN A 192 5.22 35.18 23.27
C GLN A 192 4.55 35.06 21.90
N ALA A 193 5.18 35.55 20.83
CA ALA A 193 4.66 35.42 19.47
C ALA A 193 4.54 33.94 19.06
N VAL A 194 5.58 33.12 19.33
CA VAL A 194 5.56 31.66 19.05
C VAL A 194 4.41 30.96 19.79
N ARG A 195 4.24 31.25 21.08
CA ARG A 195 3.11 30.70 21.86
C ARG A 195 1.73 31.09 21.30
N ILE A 196 1.57 32.36 20.89
CA ILE A 196 0.34 32.81 20.23
C ILE A 196 0.14 32.04 18.90
N CYS A 197 1.19 31.87 18.11
CA CYS A 197 1.11 31.09 16.86
C CYS A 197 0.71 29.63 17.12
N VAL A 198 1.35 28.97 18.09
CA VAL A 198 1.04 27.58 18.46
C VAL A 198 -0.42 27.45 18.91
N ASN A 199 -0.89 28.35 19.78
CA ASN A 199 -2.28 28.34 20.25
C ASN A 199 -3.28 28.61 19.10
N ASN A 200 -2.96 29.53 18.19
CA ASN A 200 -3.81 29.82 17.04
C ASN A 200 -3.83 28.66 16.04
N LEU A 201 -2.72 27.92 15.91
CA LEU A 201 -2.62 26.76 15.02
C LEU A 201 -3.60 25.65 15.45
N ALA A 202 -3.84 25.49 16.75
CA ALA A 202 -4.85 24.54 17.27
C ALA A 202 -6.29 24.88 16.83
N GLY A 203 -6.55 26.14 16.46
CA GLY A 203 -7.85 26.61 15.95
C GLY A 203 -8.02 26.49 14.42
N VAL A 204 -6.98 26.06 13.69
CA VAL A 204 -7.03 25.95 12.22
C VAL A 204 -7.87 24.74 11.81
N PRO A 205 -8.83 24.89 10.87
CA PRO A 205 -9.61 23.77 10.36
C PRO A 205 -8.73 22.64 9.81
N SER A 206 -9.04 21.39 10.13
CA SER A 206 -8.26 20.20 9.74
C SER A 206 -8.04 20.08 8.23
N ILE A 207 -8.97 20.59 7.40
CA ILE A 207 -8.85 20.60 5.96
C ILE A 207 -7.62 21.38 5.47
N VAL A 208 -7.24 22.45 6.18
CA VAL A 208 -6.05 23.25 5.83
C VAL A 208 -4.78 22.43 6.03
N PHE A 209 -4.70 21.66 7.12
CA PHE A 209 -3.60 20.72 7.33
C PHE A 209 -3.57 19.62 6.28
N GLY A 210 -4.74 19.12 5.85
CA GLY A 210 -4.84 18.13 4.78
C GLY A 210 -4.30 18.65 3.45
N VAL A 211 -4.68 19.85 3.04
CA VAL A 211 -4.20 20.50 1.82
C VAL A 211 -2.70 20.80 1.91
N PHE A 212 -2.23 21.31 3.06
CA PHE A 212 -0.79 21.52 3.28
C PHE A 212 -0.03 20.20 3.23
N GLY A 213 -0.51 19.15 3.89
CA GLY A 213 0.10 17.83 3.89
C GLY A 213 0.22 17.24 2.49
N LEU A 214 -0.82 17.39 1.68
CA LEU A 214 -0.79 16.98 0.28
C LEU A 214 0.26 17.75 -0.53
N GLY A 215 0.26 19.07 -0.44
CA GLY A 215 1.18 19.93 -1.19
C GLY A 215 2.63 19.78 -0.74
N PHE A 216 2.86 19.82 0.57
CA PHE A 216 4.22 19.81 1.12
C PHE A 216 4.80 18.40 1.27
N PHE A 217 4.08 17.48 1.95
CA PHE A 217 4.62 16.14 2.19
C PHE A 217 4.58 15.26 0.93
N VAL A 218 3.43 15.20 0.25
CA VAL A 218 3.30 14.30 -0.90
C VAL A 218 4.03 14.87 -2.12
N TYR A 219 3.65 16.07 -2.58
CA TYR A 219 4.19 16.57 -3.84
C TYR A 219 5.61 17.11 -3.72
N TYR A 220 5.91 17.91 -2.69
CA TYR A 220 7.24 18.52 -2.57
C TYR A 220 8.25 17.51 -1.99
N LEU A 221 8.07 16.99 -0.78
CA LEU A 221 9.01 16.05 -0.17
C LEU A 221 9.02 14.70 -0.89
N GLY A 222 7.86 14.13 -1.18
CA GLY A 222 7.73 12.87 -1.89
C GLY A 222 8.30 12.95 -3.29
N GLY A 223 8.03 14.03 -4.02
CA GLY A 223 8.61 14.29 -5.34
C GLY A 223 10.13 14.42 -5.29
N THR A 224 10.68 15.15 -4.31
CA THR A 224 12.14 15.26 -4.13
C THR A 224 12.79 13.90 -3.82
N ILE A 225 12.15 13.06 -3.00
CA ILE A 225 12.64 11.71 -2.72
C ILE A 225 12.62 10.86 -4.00
N ASP A 226 11.57 10.96 -4.79
CA ASP A 226 11.47 10.24 -6.07
C ASP A 226 12.55 10.69 -7.06
N GLU A 227 12.84 11.97 -7.16
CA GLU A 227 13.92 12.50 -8.00
C GLU A 227 15.31 12.03 -7.55
N LEU A 228 15.57 11.95 -6.24
CA LEU A 228 16.86 11.56 -5.69
C LEU A 228 17.10 10.05 -5.71
N PHE A 229 16.09 9.25 -5.33
CA PHE A 229 16.26 7.81 -5.08
C PHE A 229 15.53 6.93 -6.09
N TYR A 230 14.46 7.43 -6.71
CA TYR A 230 13.60 6.68 -7.63
C TYR A 230 13.54 7.32 -9.02
N TRP A 231 14.54 8.15 -9.35
CA TRP A 231 14.62 8.88 -10.61
C TRP A 231 14.46 7.99 -11.85
N LYS A 232 14.98 6.74 -11.82
CA LYS A 232 14.86 5.77 -12.90
C LYS A 232 13.41 5.42 -13.19
N LYS A 233 12.63 5.09 -12.13
CA LYS A 233 11.21 4.76 -12.25
C LYS A 233 10.41 5.98 -12.70
N LEU A 234 10.71 7.14 -12.14
CA LEU A 234 10.08 8.39 -12.53
C LEU A 234 10.35 8.71 -14.00
N ALA A 235 11.60 8.59 -14.46
CA ALA A 235 11.98 8.86 -15.84
C ALA A 235 11.39 7.85 -16.84
N VAL A 236 11.26 6.58 -16.45
CA VAL A 236 10.78 5.50 -17.35
C VAL A 236 9.27 5.41 -17.42
N ASP A 237 8.58 5.40 -16.29
CA ASP A 237 7.13 5.16 -16.22
C ASP A 237 6.34 6.45 -15.94
N ASN A 238 7.01 7.54 -15.57
CA ASN A 238 6.40 8.79 -15.10
C ASN A 238 5.44 8.56 -13.92
N THR A 239 5.72 7.54 -13.11
CA THR A 239 4.93 7.18 -11.92
C THR A 239 5.73 7.43 -10.67
N PRO A 240 5.34 8.39 -9.82
CA PRO A 240 6.00 8.64 -8.56
C PRO A 240 5.79 7.47 -7.59
N THR A 241 6.76 7.24 -6.71
CA THR A 241 6.71 6.22 -5.66
C THR A 241 6.32 6.83 -4.32
N PHE A 242 7.03 7.89 -3.91
CA PHE A 242 6.74 8.66 -2.70
C PHE A 242 5.92 9.92 -2.97
N GLY A 243 5.92 10.44 -4.19
CA GLY A 243 5.04 11.54 -4.63
C GLY A 243 3.55 11.12 -4.76
N THR A 244 3.14 10.07 -4.04
CA THR A 244 1.76 9.57 -3.95
C THR A 244 1.29 9.53 -2.51
N SER A 245 -0.03 9.58 -2.30
CA SER A 245 -0.61 9.49 -0.96
C SER A 245 -0.29 8.13 -0.30
N GLY A 246 0.04 8.15 1.00
CA GLY A 246 0.37 6.95 1.76
C GLY A 246 0.29 7.17 3.27
N ILE A 247 0.38 6.08 4.03
CA ILE A 247 0.27 6.10 5.51
C ILE A 247 1.33 7.03 6.13
N LEU A 248 2.55 7.06 5.61
CA LEU A 248 3.63 7.92 6.10
C LEU A 248 3.24 9.40 6.04
N TRP A 249 2.76 9.87 4.89
CA TRP A 249 2.36 11.26 4.68
C TRP A 249 1.13 11.63 5.48
N ALA A 250 0.16 10.71 5.58
CA ALA A 250 -1.01 10.88 6.43
C ALA A 250 -0.58 11.01 7.91
N SER A 251 0.34 10.17 8.38
CA SER A 251 0.85 10.23 9.76
C SER A 251 1.60 11.54 10.05
N LEU A 252 2.40 12.04 9.11
CA LEU A 252 3.08 13.33 9.23
C LEU A 252 2.11 14.51 9.25
N THR A 253 1.08 14.46 8.42
CA THR A 253 0.02 15.49 8.41
C THR A 253 -0.74 15.53 9.73
N LEU A 254 -1.10 14.36 10.26
CA LEU A 254 -1.74 14.25 11.59
C LEU A 254 -0.81 14.67 12.72
N ALA A 255 0.49 14.34 12.63
CA ALA A 255 1.48 14.78 13.59
C ALA A 255 1.58 16.31 13.64
N LEU A 256 1.59 16.96 12.48
CA LEU A 256 1.59 18.43 12.40
C LEU A 256 0.32 19.02 13.01
N MET A 257 -0.85 18.42 12.78
CA MET A 257 -2.12 18.87 13.33
C MET A 257 -2.17 18.73 14.86
N THR A 258 -1.55 17.68 15.42
CA THR A 258 -1.56 17.42 16.87
C THR A 258 -0.39 18.08 17.61
N LEU A 259 0.63 18.56 16.89
CA LEU A 259 1.82 19.19 17.46
C LEU A 259 1.51 20.34 18.45
N PRO A 260 0.59 21.29 18.14
CA PRO A 260 0.23 22.36 19.07
C PRO A 260 -0.32 21.84 20.39
N VAL A 261 -1.15 20.79 20.33
CA VAL A 261 -1.75 20.18 21.52
C VAL A 261 -0.68 19.55 22.41
N VAL A 262 0.30 18.86 21.80
CA VAL A 262 1.43 18.27 22.55
C VAL A 262 2.30 19.34 23.19
N ILE A 263 2.61 20.41 22.47
CA ILE A 263 3.39 21.52 23.04
C ILE A 263 2.66 22.14 24.24
N VAL A 264 1.41 22.53 24.09
CA VAL A 264 0.61 23.19 25.14
C VAL A 264 0.40 22.28 26.35
N SER A 265 0.15 20.98 26.13
CA SER A 265 -0.03 20.03 27.24
C SER A 265 1.26 19.70 28.00
N THR A 266 2.42 19.95 27.39
CA THR A 266 3.75 19.69 27.99
C THR A 266 4.31 20.93 28.71
N GLU A 267 3.96 22.15 28.31
CA GLU A 267 4.33 23.42 29.00
C GLU A 267 3.70 23.53 30.37
#